data_e049828a6f30001190e7933fd3c2585b
#
_entry.id   e049828a6f30001190e7933fd3c2585b
#
_cell.length_a   1.000
_cell.length_b   1.000
_cell.length_c   1.000
_cell.angle_alpha   90.00
_cell.angle_beta   90.00
_cell.angle_gamma   90.00
#
_symmetry.space_group_name_H-M   'P 1'
#
loop_
_entity.id
_entity.type
_entity.pdbx_description
1 polymer ?
#
loop_
_entity_poly.entity_id
_entity_poly.type
_entity_poly.pdbx_seq_one_letter_code
_entity_poly.pdbx_strand_id
1 'polypeptide(L)'
;MYMPKKAKAFIQLPPATAAAIERLGADLAVARLRRKESLKTWAGRMGVSVPTLQRLESGDPGVGIGIVATALWLIQRDGELTRLANPEHDHGAIDNSVREALALGRDRARASAEARATSLQQKSLAKKQT
;
A
#
# COMPACT_ATOMS: atom_id res chain seq x y z
N MET A 1 -8.21 -17.58 27.37
CA MET A 1 -8.16 -17.25 26.75
C MET A 1 -8.55 -16.73 25.66
N TYR A 2 -8.81 -16.59 25.13
CA TYR A 2 -8.89 -16.29 24.31
C TYR A 2 -9.00 -15.23 23.52
N MET A 3 -8.88 -14.85 22.82
CA MET A 3 -8.44 -13.77 22.02
C MET A 3 -9.21 -13.51 20.73
N PRO A 4 -9.99 -14.44 20.17
CA PRO A 4 -10.78 -14.19 18.96
C PRO A 4 -11.78 -13.05 19.09
N LYS A 5 -12.27 -12.82 20.29
CA LYS A 5 -13.22 -11.72 20.55
C LYS A 5 -12.59 -10.35 20.36
N LYS A 6 -11.31 -10.17 20.70
CA LYS A 6 -10.61 -8.90 20.50
C LYS A 6 -10.40 -8.62 19.01
N ALA A 7 -9.98 -9.64 18.25
CA ALA A 7 -9.80 -9.49 16.82
C ALA A 7 -11.10 -9.06 16.11
N LYS A 8 -12.23 -9.67 16.47
CA LYS A 8 -13.54 -9.31 15.92
C LYS A 8 -13.96 -7.89 16.28
N ALA A 9 -13.61 -7.42 17.47
CA ALA A 9 -13.99 -6.08 17.94
C ALA A 9 -13.31 -4.97 17.12
N PHE A 10 -12.18 -5.24 16.48
CA PHE A 10 -11.46 -4.26 15.66
C PHE A 10 -11.95 -4.19 14.21
N ILE A 11 -12.82 -5.12 13.80
CA ILE A 11 -13.30 -5.13 12.42
C ILE A 11 -14.66 -4.44 12.38
N GLN A 12 -14.62 -3.13 12.58
CA GLN A 12 -15.78 -2.26 12.42
C GLN A 12 -15.48 -1.30 11.28
N LEU A 13 -16.11 -1.55 10.15
CA LEU A 13 -15.85 -0.78 8.95
C LEU A 13 -17.01 0.15 8.63
N PRO A 14 -16.71 1.33 8.07
CA PRO A 14 -17.77 2.13 7.46
C PRO A 14 -18.51 1.30 6.40
N PRO A 15 -19.82 1.51 6.23
CA PRO A 15 -20.61 0.71 5.27
C PRO A 15 -20.03 0.71 3.85
N ALA A 16 -19.54 1.84 3.37
CA ALA A 16 -18.96 1.92 2.03
C ALA A 16 -17.68 1.09 1.91
N THR A 17 -16.87 1.06 2.97
CA THR A 17 -15.64 0.26 2.99
C THR A 17 -15.96 -1.23 3.05
N ALA A 18 -16.93 -1.61 3.86
CA ALA A 18 -17.41 -3.00 3.91
C ALA A 18 -17.91 -3.46 2.55
N ALA A 19 -18.68 -2.62 1.86
CA ALA A 19 -19.19 -2.90 0.52
C ALA A 19 -18.03 -3.06 -0.49
N ALA A 20 -16.97 -2.29 -0.37
CA ALA A 20 -15.80 -2.39 -1.24
C ALA A 20 -15.10 -3.75 -1.06
N ILE A 21 -14.99 -4.23 0.17
CA ILE A 21 -14.39 -5.55 0.45
C ILE A 21 -15.28 -6.67 -0.10
N GLU A 22 -16.60 -6.54 0.07
CA GLU A 22 -17.54 -7.51 -0.50
C GLU A 22 -17.44 -7.54 -2.03
N ARG A 23 -17.30 -6.39 -2.66
CA ARG A 23 -17.10 -6.29 -4.11
C ARG A 23 -15.80 -6.95 -4.54
N LEU A 24 -14.73 -6.73 -3.80
CA LEU A 24 -13.45 -7.38 -4.09
C LEU A 24 -13.58 -8.91 -4.01
N GLY A 25 -14.22 -9.42 -2.97
CA GLY A 25 -14.46 -10.85 -2.82
C GLY A 25 -15.27 -11.42 -3.97
N ALA A 26 -16.34 -10.74 -4.36
CA ALA A 26 -17.18 -11.15 -5.49
C ALA A 26 -16.38 -11.14 -6.81
N ASP A 27 -15.56 -10.13 -7.03
CA ASP A 27 -14.73 -10.03 -8.23
C ASP A 27 -13.68 -11.16 -8.27
N LEU A 28 -13.11 -11.53 -7.13
CA LEU A 28 -12.19 -12.66 -7.04
C LEU A 28 -12.89 -13.98 -7.34
N ALA A 29 -14.13 -14.15 -6.87
CA ALA A 29 -14.93 -15.34 -7.21
C ALA A 29 -15.20 -15.41 -8.70
N VAL A 30 -15.55 -14.30 -9.33
CA VAL A 30 -15.76 -14.23 -10.79
C VAL A 30 -14.47 -14.61 -11.52
N ALA A 31 -13.33 -14.13 -11.08
CA ALA A 31 -12.04 -14.45 -11.70
C ALA A 31 -11.75 -15.96 -11.66
N ARG A 32 -12.05 -16.60 -10.53
CA ARG A 32 -11.93 -18.05 -10.40
C ARG A 32 -12.87 -18.78 -11.34
N LEU A 33 -14.14 -18.38 -11.35
CA LEU A 33 -15.18 -19.02 -12.17
C LEU A 33 -14.90 -18.88 -13.67
N ARG A 34 -14.38 -17.73 -14.09
CA ARG A 34 -13.96 -17.52 -15.48
C ARG A 34 -12.87 -18.51 -15.91
N ARG A 35 -12.06 -18.95 -14.98
CA ARG A 35 -11.01 -19.95 -15.21
C ARG A 35 -11.52 -21.38 -15.04
N LYS A 36 -12.82 -21.53 -14.76
CA LYS A 36 -13.47 -22.83 -14.54
C LYS A 36 -12.81 -23.64 -13.43
N GLU A 37 -12.32 -22.96 -12.41
CA GLU A 37 -11.66 -23.60 -11.28
C GLU A 37 -12.63 -23.81 -10.12
N SER A 38 -12.58 -25.02 -9.54
CA SER A 38 -13.35 -25.31 -8.34
C SER A 38 -12.77 -24.61 -7.12
N LEU A 39 -13.59 -24.48 -6.08
CA LEU A 39 -13.10 -23.96 -4.79
C LEU A 39 -11.97 -24.83 -4.25
N LYS A 40 -12.09 -26.15 -4.35
CA LYS A 40 -11.07 -27.06 -3.84
C LYS A 40 -9.73 -26.88 -4.54
N THR A 41 -9.74 -26.85 -5.87
CA THR A 41 -8.52 -26.69 -6.65
C THR A 41 -7.90 -25.31 -6.40
N TRP A 42 -8.72 -24.29 -6.40
CA TRP A 42 -8.26 -22.91 -6.20
C TRP A 42 -7.66 -22.68 -4.81
N ALA A 43 -8.37 -23.17 -3.77
CA ALA A 43 -7.86 -23.12 -2.40
C ALA A 43 -6.53 -23.86 -2.27
N GLY A 44 -6.41 -25.03 -2.91
CA GLY A 44 -5.16 -25.77 -2.92
C GLY A 44 -4.01 -25.00 -3.54
N ARG A 45 -4.26 -24.30 -4.64
CA ARG A 45 -3.24 -23.45 -5.30
C ARG A 45 -2.85 -22.25 -4.43
N MET A 46 -3.79 -21.72 -3.66
CA MET A 46 -3.54 -20.63 -2.74
C MET A 46 -2.86 -21.08 -1.44
N GLY A 47 -2.86 -22.39 -1.15
CA GLY A 47 -2.35 -22.89 0.13
C GLY A 47 -3.27 -22.61 1.29
N VAL A 48 -4.58 -22.46 1.08
CA VAL A 48 -5.57 -22.21 2.11
C VAL A 48 -6.66 -23.27 2.09
N SER A 49 -7.46 -23.32 3.17
CA SER A 49 -8.62 -24.21 3.22
C SER A 49 -9.76 -23.66 2.38
N VAL A 50 -10.67 -24.53 1.96
CA VAL A 50 -11.88 -24.13 1.24
C VAL A 50 -12.71 -23.12 2.06
N PRO A 51 -12.95 -23.32 3.37
CA PRO A 51 -13.65 -22.30 4.16
C PRO A 51 -12.97 -20.95 4.16
N THR A 52 -11.64 -20.89 4.17
CA THR A 52 -10.92 -19.63 4.09
C THR A 52 -11.14 -18.95 2.74
N LEU A 53 -11.10 -19.70 1.65
CA LEU A 53 -11.39 -19.15 0.32
C LEU A 53 -12.83 -18.65 0.24
N GLN A 54 -13.79 -19.41 0.80
CA GLN A 54 -15.18 -18.98 0.82
C GLN A 54 -15.37 -17.67 1.60
N ARG A 55 -14.66 -17.52 2.71
CA ARG A 55 -14.67 -16.27 3.49
C ARG A 55 -14.11 -15.10 2.67
N LEU A 56 -13.00 -15.32 1.95
CA LEU A 56 -12.43 -14.31 1.08
C LEU A 56 -13.43 -13.88 0.00
N GLU A 57 -14.04 -14.85 -0.68
CA GLU A 57 -14.98 -14.56 -1.77
C GLU A 57 -16.29 -13.96 -1.30
N SER A 58 -16.67 -14.18 -0.04
CA SER A 58 -17.83 -13.52 0.57
C SER A 58 -17.54 -12.12 1.08
N GLY A 59 -16.29 -11.69 1.06
CA GLY A 59 -15.93 -10.36 1.51
C GLY A 59 -15.79 -10.24 3.03
N ASP A 60 -15.37 -11.31 3.70
CA ASP A 60 -15.12 -11.28 5.13
C ASP A 60 -13.90 -10.40 5.41
N PRO A 61 -14.08 -9.28 6.16
CA PRO A 61 -12.97 -8.37 6.44
C PRO A 61 -11.90 -8.96 7.36
N GLY A 62 -12.18 -10.10 8.00
CA GLY A 62 -11.22 -10.79 8.86
C GLY A 62 -10.19 -11.62 8.12
N VAL A 63 -10.30 -11.75 6.79
CA VAL A 63 -9.30 -12.46 5.99
C VAL A 63 -8.04 -11.61 5.88
N GLY A 64 -6.90 -12.22 6.18
CA GLY A 64 -5.62 -11.49 6.16
C GLY A 64 -5.22 -11.02 4.77
N ILE A 65 -4.52 -9.89 4.73
CA ILE A 65 -4.09 -9.30 3.46
C ILE A 65 -3.17 -10.21 2.66
N GLY A 66 -2.40 -11.08 3.32
CA GLY A 66 -1.56 -12.04 2.60
C GLY A 66 -2.36 -13.02 1.77
N ILE A 67 -3.53 -13.42 2.25
CA ILE A 67 -4.44 -14.29 1.51
C ILE A 67 -5.04 -13.54 0.32
N VAL A 68 -5.43 -12.29 0.53
CA VAL A 68 -5.90 -11.40 -0.55
C VAL A 68 -4.83 -11.25 -1.62
N ALA A 69 -3.60 -10.99 -1.20
CA ALA A 69 -2.47 -10.85 -2.12
C ALA A 69 -2.21 -12.13 -2.93
N THR A 70 -2.34 -13.29 -2.29
CA THR A 70 -2.19 -14.58 -2.98
C THR A 70 -3.26 -14.78 -4.05
N ALA A 71 -4.51 -14.45 -3.73
CA ALA A 71 -5.59 -14.53 -4.70
C ALA A 71 -5.35 -13.59 -5.89
N LEU A 72 -4.91 -12.38 -5.63
CA LEU A 72 -4.56 -11.42 -6.69
C LEU A 72 -3.39 -11.91 -7.52
N TRP A 73 -2.39 -12.52 -6.89
CA TRP A 73 -1.25 -13.09 -7.59
C TRP A 73 -1.67 -14.19 -8.57
N LEU A 74 -2.59 -15.06 -8.16
CA LEU A 74 -3.09 -16.12 -9.05
C LEU A 74 -3.75 -15.58 -10.32
N ILE A 75 -4.33 -14.39 -10.25
CA ILE A 75 -4.95 -13.74 -11.41
C ILE A 75 -4.06 -12.64 -12.01
N GLN A 76 -2.80 -12.58 -11.59
CA GLN A 76 -1.80 -11.64 -12.09
C GLN A 76 -2.18 -10.17 -11.86
N ARG A 77 -2.83 -9.89 -10.75
CA ARG A 77 -3.28 -8.55 -10.36
C ARG A 77 -2.66 -8.06 -9.06
N ASP A 78 -1.68 -8.78 -8.52
CA ASP A 78 -1.00 -8.41 -7.28
C ASP A 78 -0.22 -7.09 -7.39
N GLY A 79 0.20 -6.71 -8.58
CA GLY A 79 0.86 -5.43 -8.80
C GLY A 79 0.02 -4.22 -8.43
N GLU A 80 -1.30 -4.34 -8.41
CA GLU A 80 -2.19 -3.26 -8.00
C GLU A 80 -2.09 -2.94 -6.51
N LEU A 81 -1.60 -3.88 -5.70
CA LEU A 81 -1.37 -3.64 -4.29
C LEU A 81 -0.38 -2.49 -4.05
N THR A 82 0.56 -2.30 -4.94
CA THR A 82 1.56 -1.23 -4.83
C THR A 82 0.96 0.16 -4.97
N ARG A 83 -0.27 0.26 -5.47
CA ARG A 83 -0.96 1.52 -5.73
C ARG A 83 -2.02 1.87 -4.71
N LEU A 84 -2.42 0.92 -3.86
CA LEU A 84 -3.58 1.11 -2.98
C LEU A 84 -3.44 2.29 -2.04
N ALA A 85 -2.22 2.58 -1.58
CA ALA A 85 -1.97 3.68 -0.67
C ALA A 85 -0.91 4.63 -1.23
N ASN A 86 -0.83 4.75 -2.55
CA ASN A 86 0.15 5.58 -3.22
C ASN A 86 0.02 7.03 -2.75
N PRO A 87 1.11 7.63 -2.21
CA PRO A 87 1.07 9.01 -1.73
C PRO A 87 0.64 10.04 -2.77
N GLU A 88 0.87 9.76 -4.05
CA GLU A 88 0.46 10.64 -5.15
C GLU A 88 -1.05 10.79 -5.27
N HIS A 89 -1.81 9.84 -4.72
CA HIS A 89 -3.27 9.85 -4.74
C HIS A 89 -3.88 10.23 -3.40
N ASP A 90 -3.06 10.60 -2.43
CA ASP A 90 -3.55 11.08 -1.14
C ASP A 90 -3.82 12.58 -1.23
N HIS A 91 -4.98 12.93 -1.78
CA HIS A 91 -5.36 14.32 -2.03
C HIS A 91 -5.54 15.13 -0.73
N GLY A 92 -5.89 14.45 0.37
CA GLY A 92 -6.05 15.12 1.66
C GLY A 92 -4.74 15.59 2.27
N ALA A 93 -3.64 14.90 2.01
CA ALA A 93 -2.33 15.22 2.57
C ALA A 93 -1.39 15.91 1.58
N ILE A 94 -1.69 15.86 0.28
CA ILE A 94 -0.79 16.36 -0.78
C ILE A 94 -0.44 17.83 -0.57
N ASP A 95 -1.40 18.69 -0.30
CA ASP A 95 -1.15 20.13 -0.16
C ASP A 95 -0.15 20.43 0.94
N ASN A 96 -0.32 19.82 2.11
CA ASN A 96 0.59 19.99 3.24
C ASN A 96 1.95 19.37 2.96
N SER A 97 1.97 18.15 2.46
CA SER A 97 3.22 17.42 2.16
C SER A 97 4.05 18.12 1.09
N VAL A 98 3.38 18.62 0.05
CA VAL A 98 4.08 19.36 -1.02
C VAL A 98 4.69 20.63 -0.47
N ARG A 99 3.95 21.38 0.36
CA ARG A 99 4.49 22.59 0.99
C ARG A 99 5.70 22.30 1.84
N GLU A 100 5.65 21.26 2.68
CA GLU A 100 6.76 20.85 3.52
C GLU A 100 7.96 20.38 2.70
N ALA A 101 7.73 19.56 1.67
CA ALA A 101 8.79 19.09 0.79
C ALA A 101 9.46 20.24 0.04
N LEU A 102 8.67 21.19 -0.46
CA LEU A 102 9.20 22.38 -1.14
C LEU A 102 10.00 23.24 -0.19
N ALA A 103 9.53 23.42 1.06
CA ALA A 103 10.26 24.17 2.08
C ALA A 103 11.59 23.51 2.40
N LEU A 104 11.60 22.18 2.63
CA LEU A 104 12.82 21.41 2.87
C LEU A 104 13.77 21.47 1.68
N GLY A 105 13.23 21.37 0.48
CA GLY A 105 14.04 21.48 -0.75
C GLY A 105 14.69 22.83 -0.90
N ARG A 106 13.97 23.92 -0.60
CA ARG A 106 14.52 25.27 -0.61
C ARG A 106 15.61 25.44 0.44
N ASP A 107 15.38 24.94 1.65
CA ASP A 107 16.36 25.02 2.74
C ASP A 107 17.63 24.24 2.40
N ARG A 108 17.51 23.05 1.83
CA ARG A 108 18.66 22.27 1.37
C ARG A 108 19.42 22.95 0.23
N ALA A 109 18.70 23.51 -0.72
CA ALA A 109 19.30 24.23 -1.82
C ALA A 109 20.06 25.48 -1.33
N ARG A 110 19.47 26.21 -0.37
CA ARG A 110 20.11 27.38 0.26
C ARG A 110 21.36 26.95 0.99
N ALA A 111 21.31 25.93 1.83
CA ALA A 111 22.45 25.41 2.55
C ALA A 111 23.57 24.95 1.61
N SER A 112 23.23 24.28 0.53
CA SER A 112 24.20 23.85 -0.48
C SER A 112 24.82 25.02 -1.19
N ALA A 113 24.05 26.04 -1.53
CA ALA A 113 24.56 27.27 -2.16
C ALA A 113 25.50 28.02 -1.24
N GLU A 114 25.14 28.16 0.04
CA GLU A 114 25.97 28.77 1.06
C GLU A 114 27.28 28.01 1.24
N ALA A 115 27.23 26.70 1.33
CA ALA A 115 28.42 25.85 1.45
C ALA A 115 29.34 26.00 0.22
N ARG A 116 28.75 26.04 -0.98
CA ARG A 116 29.53 26.27 -2.19
C ARG A 116 30.17 27.66 -2.25
N ALA A 117 29.42 28.69 -1.85
CA ALA A 117 29.94 30.04 -1.81
C ALA A 117 31.10 30.15 -0.80
N THR A 118 30.97 29.57 0.38
CA THR A 118 32.02 29.51 1.37
C THR A 118 33.26 28.78 0.85
N SER A 119 33.09 27.65 0.21
CA SER A 119 34.19 26.87 -0.37
C SER A 119 34.93 27.66 -1.45
N LEU A 120 34.19 28.32 -2.34
CA LEU A 120 34.80 29.16 -3.38
C LEU A 120 35.54 30.33 -2.80
N GLN A 121 35.01 30.98 -1.76
CA GLN A 121 35.67 32.08 -1.08
C GLN A 121 36.96 31.62 -0.41
N GLN A 122 36.96 30.46 0.25
CA GLN A 122 38.16 29.91 0.87
C GLN A 122 39.22 29.57 -0.19
N LYS A 123 38.84 29.01 -1.33
CA LYS A 123 39.76 28.72 -2.42
C LYS A 123 40.36 30.01 -3.01
N SER A 124 39.55 31.04 -3.14
CA SER A 124 40.01 32.32 -3.65
C SER A 124 41.04 32.95 -2.71
N LEU A 125 40.79 32.89 -1.39
CA LEU A 125 41.74 33.41 -0.37
C LEU A 125 43.03 32.59 -0.35
N ALA A 126 42.96 31.28 -0.49
CA ALA A 126 44.14 30.44 -0.55
C ALA A 126 45.02 30.75 -1.80
N LYS A 127 44.41 31.03 -2.93
CA LYS A 127 45.13 31.46 -4.12
C LYS A 127 45.86 32.79 -3.94
N LYS A 128 45.28 33.73 -3.19
CA LYS A 128 45.90 35.04 -2.94
C LYS A 128 47.07 34.94 -2.00
N GLN A 129 47.19 33.88 -1.19
CA GLN A 129 48.31 33.70 -0.26
C GLN A 129 49.51 32.97 -0.88
N THR A 130 49.35 32.44 -2.05
CA THR A 130 50.44 31.82 -2.80
C THR A 130 50.92 32.73 -3.91
#